data_9632d0d2ffc543c61a4e76d828623dc7
#
_entry.id   9632d0d2ffc543c61a4e76d828623dc7
#
_cell.length_a   1.000
_cell.length_b   1.000
_cell.length_c   1.000
_cell.angle_alpha   90.00
_cell.angle_beta   90.00
_cell.angle_gamma   90.00
#
_symmetry.space_group_name_H-M   'P 1'
#
loop_
_entity.id
_entity.type
_entity.pdbx_description
1 polymer ?
#
loop_
_entity_poly.entity_id
_entity_poly.type
_entity_poly.pdbx_seq_one_letter_code
_entity_poly.pdbx_strand_id
1 'polypeptide(L)'
;MYGDEWPLRVTGIASAAESEWRIGQQTPERTCEGWLLVYVKSGMVEELCDTHRVLLRAGQILFHQPAELFAMRAVGEVPPEVFRVEFTADGSAMDSFRSCHMRLGNAEKSCLRQLAETVREVFQPVQDACQMPARRAEIPFGGKELQTIYLAQLLYLLARRRQRTRKQSPPCPRRAGAGSPCGKRAPVLCAEH
;
A
#
# COMPACT_ATOMS: atom_id res chain seq x y z
N MET A 1 -16.33 -25.34 -3.79
CA MET A 1 -17.04 -24.73 -4.92
C MET A 1 -16.69 -23.23 -4.86
N TYR A 2 -15.76 -22.76 -5.67
CA TYR A 2 -15.52 -21.32 -5.83
C TYR A 2 -16.66 -20.84 -6.73
N GLY A 3 -17.52 -19.95 -6.21
CA GLY A 3 -18.50 -19.29 -7.05
C GLY A 3 -17.81 -18.56 -8.21
N ASP A 4 -18.49 -18.33 -9.32
CA ASP A 4 -18.02 -17.70 -10.55
C ASP A 4 -17.52 -16.25 -10.40
N GLU A 5 -17.39 -15.74 -9.19
CA GLU A 5 -16.85 -14.42 -8.88
C GLU A 5 -15.32 -14.48 -8.74
N TRP A 6 -14.65 -13.73 -9.58
CA TRP A 6 -13.20 -13.53 -9.46
C TRP A 6 -12.88 -12.93 -8.09
N PRO A 7 -12.05 -13.59 -7.25
CA PRO A 7 -11.72 -13.09 -5.92
C PRO A 7 -10.97 -11.74 -5.95
N LEU A 8 -10.38 -11.41 -7.11
CA LEU A 8 -9.68 -10.16 -7.39
C LEU A 8 -9.62 -9.92 -8.89
N ARG A 9 -10.03 -8.73 -9.33
CA ARG A 9 -9.95 -8.30 -10.71
C ARG A 9 -9.49 -6.84 -10.76
N VAL A 10 -8.36 -6.56 -11.41
CA VAL A 10 -7.94 -5.20 -11.74
C VAL A 10 -8.77 -4.72 -12.91
N THR A 11 -9.47 -3.59 -12.74
CA THR A 11 -10.38 -3.02 -13.75
C THR A 11 -9.76 -1.84 -14.50
N GLY A 12 -8.72 -1.22 -13.95
CA GLY A 12 -8.00 -0.16 -14.63
C GLY A 12 -6.80 0.36 -13.84
N ILE A 13 -5.88 1.02 -14.56
CA ILE A 13 -4.77 1.77 -13.96
C ILE A 13 -4.96 3.22 -14.38
N ALA A 14 -5.21 4.09 -13.39
CA ALA A 14 -5.44 5.51 -13.60
C ALA A 14 -4.11 6.24 -13.84
N SER A 15 -3.13 5.99 -13.00
CA SER A 15 -1.78 6.55 -13.10
C SER A 15 -0.73 5.62 -12.53
N ALA A 16 0.50 5.70 -13.05
CA ALA A 16 1.62 4.99 -12.48
C ALA A 16 2.93 5.74 -12.80
N ALA A 17 3.80 5.85 -11.80
CA ALA A 17 5.07 6.55 -11.92
C ALA A 17 6.15 5.99 -11.01
N GLU A 18 7.38 6.10 -11.48
CA GLU A 18 8.59 5.96 -10.69
C GLU A 18 9.23 7.36 -10.57
N SER A 19 9.57 7.78 -9.36
CA SER A 19 10.14 9.10 -9.12
C SER A 19 11.16 9.06 -7.99
N GLU A 20 12.23 9.84 -8.12
CA GLU A 20 13.17 10.14 -7.06
C GLU A 20 12.72 11.38 -6.31
N TRP A 21 12.74 11.33 -4.98
CA TRP A 21 12.29 12.42 -4.13
C TRP A 21 13.47 13.09 -3.46
N ARG A 22 13.38 14.39 -3.25
CA ARG A 22 14.37 15.11 -2.45
C ARG A 22 14.17 14.78 -0.98
N ILE A 23 15.26 14.73 -0.22
CA ILE A 23 15.21 14.59 1.23
C ILE A 23 14.35 15.71 1.84
N GLY A 24 13.43 15.35 2.73
CA GLY A 24 12.48 16.28 3.34
C GLY A 24 11.30 16.68 2.45
N GLN A 25 11.28 16.26 1.18
CA GLN A 25 10.14 16.52 0.29
C GLN A 25 8.88 15.86 0.83
N GLN A 26 7.79 16.62 0.87
CA GLN A 26 6.48 16.16 1.31
C GLN A 26 5.46 16.35 0.20
N THR A 27 4.59 15.38 0.01
CA THR A 27 3.42 15.53 -0.86
C THR A 27 2.32 16.30 -0.12
N PRO A 28 1.46 17.03 -0.84
CA PRO A 28 0.24 17.56 -0.25
C PRO A 28 -0.66 16.42 0.23
N GLU A 29 -1.51 16.70 1.20
CA GLU A 29 -2.59 15.79 1.58
C GLU A 29 -3.53 15.58 0.40
N ARG A 30 -3.85 14.33 0.12
CA ARG A 30 -4.76 13.98 -0.98
C ARG A 30 -5.48 12.66 -0.70
N THR A 31 -6.57 12.45 -1.42
CA THR A 31 -7.23 11.16 -1.54
C THR A 31 -7.04 10.61 -2.95
N CYS A 32 -7.25 9.31 -3.14
CA CYS A 32 -7.35 8.67 -4.44
C CYS A 32 -8.77 8.14 -4.66
N GLU A 33 -9.26 8.17 -5.90
CA GLU A 33 -10.55 7.56 -6.25
C GLU A 33 -10.47 6.03 -6.22
N GLY A 34 -9.32 5.48 -6.57
CA GLY A 34 -9.00 4.06 -6.54
C GLY A 34 -8.04 3.69 -5.41
N TRP A 35 -7.52 2.49 -5.51
CA TRP A 35 -6.43 2.01 -4.67
C TRP A 35 -5.12 2.67 -5.10
N LEU A 36 -4.26 2.99 -4.14
CA LEU A 36 -2.89 3.40 -4.41
C LEU A 36 -1.92 2.38 -3.82
N LEU A 37 -1.07 1.83 -4.68
CA LEU A 37 0.08 1.05 -4.30
C LEU A 37 1.30 1.97 -4.26
N VAL A 38 2.03 1.95 -3.14
CA VAL A 38 3.29 2.67 -2.94
C VAL A 38 4.38 1.66 -2.64
N TYR A 39 5.46 1.64 -3.40
CA TYR A 39 6.64 0.81 -3.18
C TYR A 39 7.89 1.68 -3.06
N VAL A 40 8.65 1.50 -1.99
CA VAL A 40 9.94 2.17 -1.77
C VAL A 40 11.05 1.28 -2.30
N LYS A 41 11.71 1.72 -3.37
CA LYS A 41 12.81 1.00 -4.01
C LYS A 41 14.14 1.25 -3.30
N SER A 42 14.41 2.52 -2.92
CA SER A 42 15.55 2.95 -2.13
C SER A 42 15.16 4.04 -1.14
N GLY A 43 15.96 4.29 -0.11
CA GLY A 43 15.69 5.29 0.92
C GLY A 43 14.54 4.93 1.83
N MET A 44 13.87 5.97 2.37
CA MET A 44 12.76 5.83 3.32
C MET A 44 11.71 6.91 3.09
N VAL A 45 10.44 6.54 3.27
CA VAL A 45 9.28 7.43 3.20
C VAL A 45 8.44 7.25 4.45
N GLU A 46 8.10 8.33 5.12
CA GLU A 46 7.11 8.37 6.18
C GLU A 46 5.75 8.69 5.58
N GLU A 47 4.79 7.82 5.83
CA GLU A 47 3.39 8.06 5.52
C GLU A 47 2.71 8.74 6.71
N LEU A 48 1.92 9.74 6.41
CA LEU A 48 1.15 10.54 7.36
C LEU A 48 -0.34 10.34 7.06
N CYS A 49 -1.01 9.55 7.89
CA CYS A 49 -2.48 9.44 7.94
C CYS A 49 -3.00 10.06 9.21
N ASP A 50 -4.28 10.41 9.25
CA ASP A 50 -4.93 11.05 10.41
C ASP A 50 -4.73 10.32 11.73
N THR A 51 -4.62 8.99 11.69
CA THR A 51 -4.61 8.15 12.88
C THR A 51 -3.28 7.46 13.17
N HIS A 52 -2.37 7.41 12.21
CA HIS A 52 -1.09 6.71 12.37
C HIS A 52 -0.02 7.21 11.41
N ARG A 53 1.22 6.91 11.77
CA ARG A 53 2.40 7.14 10.92
C ARG A 53 3.05 5.81 10.60
N VAL A 54 3.36 5.59 9.34
CA VAL A 54 4.03 4.37 8.88
C VAL A 54 5.35 4.74 8.23
N LEU A 55 6.45 4.19 8.71
CA LEU A 55 7.76 4.34 8.08
C LEU A 55 7.99 3.20 7.10
N LEU A 56 7.98 3.53 5.81
CA LEU A 56 8.32 2.61 4.73
C LEU A 56 9.81 2.68 4.41
N ARG A 57 10.45 1.52 4.38
CA ARG A 57 11.87 1.35 4.04
C ARG A 57 12.00 0.68 2.68
N ALA A 58 13.19 0.74 2.10
CA ALA A 58 13.52 0.04 0.86
C ALA A 58 13.05 -1.43 0.85
N GLY A 59 12.36 -1.82 -0.20
CA GLY A 59 11.77 -3.14 -0.39
C GLY A 59 10.40 -3.34 0.27
N GLN A 60 9.80 -2.29 0.83
CA GLN A 60 8.46 -2.34 1.42
C GLN A 60 7.41 -1.70 0.51
N ILE A 61 6.20 -2.21 0.64
CA ILE A 61 5.01 -1.77 -0.09
C ILE A 61 3.91 -1.42 0.90
N LEU A 62 3.10 -0.44 0.53
CA LEU A 62 1.92 0.00 1.25
C LEU A 62 0.75 0.15 0.27
N PHE A 63 -0.46 -0.04 0.77
CA PHE A 63 -1.69 0.23 0.03
C PHE A 63 -2.54 1.24 0.77
N HIS A 64 -3.01 2.25 0.02
CA HIS A 64 -4.12 3.11 0.43
C HIS A 64 -5.41 2.64 -0.25
N GLN A 65 -6.47 2.62 0.52
CA GLN A 65 -7.80 2.33 0.00
C GLN A 65 -8.42 3.56 -0.67
N PRO A 66 -9.46 3.40 -1.50
CA PRO A 66 -10.20 4.52 -2.05
C PRO A 66 -10.69 5.49 -0.97
N ALA A 67 -10.62 6.79 -1.26
CA ALA A 67 -11.02 7.91 -0.39
C ALA A 67 -10.25 8.04 0.95
N GLU A 68 -9.19 7.28 1.17
CA GLU A 68 -8.29 7.46 2.31
C GLU A 68 -7.46 8.74 2.14
N LEU A 69 -7.44 9.59 3.18
CA LEU A 69 -6.60 10.80 3.19
C LEU A 69 -5.19 10.45 3.64
N PHE A 70 -4.20 10.85 2.87
CA PHE A 70 -2.80 10.59 3.18
C PHE A 70 -1.88 11.70 2.64
N ALA A 71 -0.72 11.82 3.26
CA ALA A 71 0.45 12.53 2.75
C ALA A 71 1.69 11.66 2.96
N MET A 72 2.74 11.92 2.22
CA MET A 72 4.00 11.19 2.34
C MET A 72 5.16 12.18 2.43
N ARG A 73 6.18 11.83 3.19
CA ARG A 73 7.39 12.63 3.35
C ARG A 73 8.64 11.77 3.19
N ALA A 74 9.58 12.25 2.37
CA ALA A 74 10.92 11.64 2.27
C ALA A 74 11.69 11.90 3.57
N VAL A 75 12.23 10.84 4.17
CA VAL A 75 12.98 10.91 5.43
C VAL A 75 14.30 10.15 5.33
N GLY A 76 15.22 10.44 6.27
CA GLY A 76 16.55 9.83 6.29
C GLY A 76 17.56 10.58 5.43
N GLU A 77 18.70 9.95 5.15
CA GLU A 77 19.86 10.56 4.48
C GLU A 77 19.95 10.20 2.99
N VAL A 78 19.24 9.17 2.57
CA VAL A 78 19.24 8.68 1.18
C VAL A 78 17.95 9.12 0.49
N PRO A 79 18.03 9.84 -0.64
CA PRO A 79 16.86 10.20 -1.45
C PRO A 79 16.05 8.95 -1.81
N PRO A 80 14.77 8.90 -1.47
CA PRO A 80 13.98 7.72 -1.78
C PRO A 80 13.57 7.69 -3.25
N GLU A 81 13.66 6.51 -3.83
CA GLU A 81 13.08 6.18 -5.12
C GLU A 81 11.77 5.42 -4.87
N VAL A 82 10.66 5.98 -5.36
CA VAL A 82 9.31 5.52 -5.05
C VAL A 82 8.58 5.17 -6.33
N PHE A 83 8.00 3.97 -6.38
CA PHE A 83 7.10 3.54 -7.44
C PHE A 83 5.66 3.58 -6.91
N ARG A 84 4.78 4.23 -7.65
CA ARG A 84 3.36 4.41 -7.29
C ARG A 84 2.47 3.95 -8.43
N VAL A 85 1.37 3.28 -8.08
CA VAL A 85 0.33 2.88 -9.04
C VAL A 85 -1.02 3.15 -8.44
N GLU A 86 -1.81 4.01 -9.09
CA GLU A 86 -3.21 4.25 -8.76
C GLU A 86 -4.09 3.41 -9.70
N PHE A 87 -4.95 2.57 -9.13
CA PHE A 87 -5.70 1.58 -9.88
C PHE A 87 -7.08 1.31 -9.28
N THR A 88 -7.96 0.77 -10.08
CA THR A 88 -9.26 0.26 -9.65
C THR A 88 -9.25 -1.27 -9.70
N ALA A 89 -9.85 -1.88 -8.70
CA ALA A 89 -9.96 -3.34 -8.62
C ALA A 89 -11.20 -3.73 -7.81
N ASP A 90 -11.82 -4.83 -8.24
CA ASP A 90 -12.98 -5.46 -7.62
C ASP A 90 -12.60 -6.79 -6.97
N GLY A 91 -13.46 -7.27 -6.10
CA GLY A 91 -13.35 -8.59 -5.46
C GLY A 91 -13.01 -8.53 -3.98
N SER A 92 -13.50 -9.51 -3.24
CA SER A 92 -13.37 -9.60 -1.78
C SER A 92 -11.93 -9.73 -1.28
N ALA A 93 -11.00 -10.17 -2.12
CA ALA A 93 -9.59 -10.24 -1.77
C ALA A 93 -8.96 -8.86 -1.54
N MET A 94 -9.53 -7.78 -2.12
CA MET A 94 -9.06 -6.41 -1.93
C MET A 94 -9.17 -5.94 -0.48
N ASP A 95 -10.14 -6.42 0.30
CA ASP A 95 -10.24 -6.11 1.73
C ASP A 95 -8.98 -6.51 2.51
N SER A 96 -8.26 -7.50 2.04
CA SER A 96 -7.01 -7.93 2.65
C SER A 96 -5.89 -6.89 2.53
N PHE A 97 -6.01 -5.91 1.63
CA PHE A 97 -5.02 -4.86 1.41
C PHE A 97 -5.30 -3.58 2.18
N ARG A 98 -6.43 -3.47 2.89
CA ARG A 98 -6.71 -2.34 3.77
C ARG A 98 -5.64 -2.24 4.86
N SER A 99 -5.08 -1.04 5.07
CA SER A 99 -4.01 -0.77 6.05
C SER A 99 -2.85 -1.78 5.97
N CYS A 100 -2.52 -2.21 4.75
CA CYS A 100 -1.53 -3.26 4.53
C CYS A 100 -0.19 -2.66 4.15
N HIS A 101 0.82 -2.87 4.99
CA HIS A 101 2.22 -2.69 4.61
C HIS A 101 3.00 -4.00 4.78
N MET A 102 3.94 -4.25 3.89
CA MET A 102 4.77 -5.45 3.97
C MET A 102 6.07 -5.33 3.17
N ARG A 103 7.05 -6.15 3.51
CA ARG A 103 8.27 -6.31 2.69
C ARG A 103 8.00 -7.29 1.55
N LEU A 104 8.42 -6.95 0.35
CA LEU A 104 8.31 -7.82 -0.83
C LEU A 104 9.36 -8.94 -0.80
N GLY A 105 8.95 -10.14 -1.21
CA GLY A 105 9.84 -11.26 -1.53
C GLY A 105 10.37 -11.18 -2.96
N ASN A 106 11.17 -12.18 -3.36
CA ASN A 106 11.82 -12.15 -4.68
C ASN A 106 10.81 -12.28 -5.84
N ALA A 107 9.78 -13.11 -5.69
CA ALA A 107 8.76 -13.30 -6.71
C ALA A 107 7.96 -12.01 -6.94
N GLU A 108 7.54 -11.35 -5.84
CA GLU A 108 6.79 -10.10 -5.90
C GLU A 108 7.66 -8.97 -6.49
N LYS A 109 8.95 -8.89 -6.12
CA LYS A 109 9.90 -7.91 -6.69
C LYS A 109 10.11 -8.13 -8.18
N SER A 110 10.19 -9.38 -8.65
CA SER A 110 10.32 -9.69 -10.07
C SER A 110 9.10 -9.23 -10.86
N CYS A 111 7.90 -9.52 -10.33
CA CYS A 111 6.64 -9.08 -10.93
C CYS A 111 6.52 -7.55 -10.95
N LEU A 112 6.89 -6.88 -9.85
CA LEU A 112 6.88 -5.42 -9.76
C LEU A 112 7.84 -4.76 -10.76
N ARG A 113 8.98 -5.38 -11.04
CA ARG A 113 9.93 -4.91 -12.07
C ARG A 113 9.30 -4.94 -13.46
N GLN A 114 8.66 -6.04 -13.83
CA GLN A 114 7.94 -6.15 -15.10
C GLN A 114 6.82 -5.11 -15.21
N LEU A 115 6.07 -4.89 -14.12
CA LEU A 115 5.08 -3.82 -14.07
C LEU A 115 5.72 -2.45 -14.29
N ALA A 116 6.82 -2.14 -13.63
CA ALA A 116 7.52 -0.86 -13.77
C ALA A 116 8.08 -0.64 -15.20
N GLU A 117 8.55 -1.68 -15.87
CA GLU A 117 8.98 -1.63 -17.27
C GLU A 117 7.83 -1.25 -18.18
N THR A 118 6.67 -1.91 -18.06
CA THR A 118 5.49 -1.56 -18.86
C THR A 118 4.88 -0.21 -18.50
N VAL A 119 5.04 0.24 -17.26
CA VAL A 119 4.64 1.61 -16.86
C VAL A 119 5.41 2.68 -17.63
N ARG A 120 6.72 2.50 -17.81
CA ARG A 120 7.55 3.43 -18.58
C ARG A 120 7.17 3.50 -20.07
N GLU A 121 6.56 2.44 -20.60
CA GLU A 121 6.06 2.41 -21.99
C GLU A 121 4.72 3.15 -22.15
N VAL A 122 3.90 3.22 -21.09
CA VAL A 122 2.55 3.80 -21.15
C VAL A 122 2.49 5.20 -20.60
N PHE A 123 3.29 5.52 -19.57
CA PHE A 123 3.28 6.82 -18.91
C PHE A 123 4.57 7.60 -19.17
N GLN A 124 4.46 8.92 -19.14
CA GLN A 124 5.61 9.81 -19.21
C GLN A 124 6.36 9.79 -17.86
N PRO A 125 7.69 9.94 -17.86
CA PRO A 125 8.44 10.05 -16.62
C PRO A 125 8.04 11.32 -15.86
N VAL A 126 8.05 11.24 -14.54
CA VAL A 126 7.83 12.38 -13.65
C VAL A 126 9.10 12.72 -12.89
N GLN A 127 9.35 14.02 -12.70
CA GLN A 127 10.53 14.51 -11.97
C GLN A 127 10.22 14.84 -10.51
N ASP A 128 8.95 14.95 -10.16
CA ASP A 128 8.49 15.36 -8.83
C ASP A 128 7.52 14.35 -8.24
N ALA A 129 7.63 14.16 -6.93
CA ALA A 129 6.75 13.31 -6.14
C ALA A 129 5.27 13.70 -6.23
N CYS A 130 4.98 14.98 -6.43
CA CYS A 130 3.62 15.53 -6.50
C CYS A 130 3.03 15.47 -7.90
N GLN A 131 3.87 15.25 -8.92
CA GLN A 131 3.43 15.26 -10.32
C GLN A 131 2.64 13.99 -10.65
N MET A 132 1.52 14.18 -11.33
CA MET A 132 0.75 13.08 -11.92
C MET A 132 1.29 12.79 -13.33
N PRO A 133 1.62 11.54 -13.65
CA PRO A 133 2.15 11.18 -14.95
C PRO A 133 1.06 11.27 -16.02
N ALA A 134 1.38 11.90 -17.13
CA ALA A 134 0.53 11.86 -18.33
C ALA A 134 0.77 10.56 -19.09
N ARG A 135 -0.25 10.08 -19.78
CA ARG A 135 -0.10 8.94 -20.71
C ARG A 135 0.70 9.38 -21.93
N ARG A 136 1.49 8.48 -22.50
CA ARG A 136 2.18 8.71 -23.76
C ARG A 136 1.17 8.78 -24.90
N ALA A 137 1.46 9.59 -25.92
CA ALA A 137 0.63 9.66 -27.13
C ALA A 137 0.64 8.35 -27.90
N GLU A 138 1.81 7.71 -27.97
CA GLU A 138 1.98 6.39 -28.60
C GLU A 138 2.27 5.36 -27.51
N ILE A 139 1.42 4.33 -27.45
CA ILE A 139 1.52 3.23 -26.51
C ILE A 139 1.73 1.97 -27.32
N PRO A 140 2.76 1.14 -27.00
CA PRO A 140 2.98 -0.13 -27.68
C PRO A 140 1.76 -1.04 -27.59
N PHE A 141 1.58 -1.91 -28.59
CA PHE A 141 0.52 -2.92 -28.60
C PHE A 141 0.58 -3.76 -27.31
N GLY A 142 -0.55 -3.88 -26.64
CA GLY A 142 -0.67 -4.63 -25.39
C GLY A 142 -0.09 -3.95 -24.15
N GLY A 143 0.44 -2.74 -24.25
CA GLY A 143 1.08 -2.06 -23.11
C GLY A 143 0.15 -1.82 -21.93
N LYS A 144 -1.11 -1.44 -22.16
CA LYS A 144 -2.12 -1.26 -21.10
C LYS A 144 -2.56 -2.59 -20.49
N GLU A 145 -2.72 -3.59 -21.32
CA GLU A 145 -3.13 -4.94 -20.93
C GLU A 145 -2.05 -5.60 -20.09
N LEU A 146 -0.79 -5.50 -20.50
CA LEU A 146 0.35 -6.05 -19.74
C LEU A 146 0.49 -5.41 -18.36
N GLN A 147 0.29 -4.10 -18.24
CA GLN A 147 0.27 -3.45 -16.91
C GLN A 147 -0.80 -4.05 -16.02
N THR A 148 -2.00 -4.25 -16.54
CA THR A 148 -3.13 -4.84 -15.80
C THR A 148 -2.82 -6.28 -15.38
N ILE A 149 -2.21 -7.07 -16.26
CA ILE A 149 -1.82 -8.46 -16.01
C ILE A 149 -0.75 -8.53 -14.92
N TYR A 150 0.33 -7.74 -15.02
CA TYR A 150 1.40 -7.74 -14.02
C TYR A 150 0.93 -7.21 -12.66
N LEU A 151 0.08 -6.18 -12.63
CA LEU A 151 -0.51 -5.70 -11.38
C LEU A 151 -1.40 -6.77 -10.75
N ALA A 152 -2.26 -7.41 -11.52
CA ALA A 152 -3.10 -8.51 -11.04
C ALA A 152 -2.24 -9.67 -10.50
N GLN A 153 -1.21 -10.07 -11.22
CA GLN A 153 -0.26 -11.10 -10.77
C GLN A 153 0.38 -10.73 -9.44
N LEU A 154 0.86 -9.48 -9.29
CA LEU A 154 1.45 -8.99 -8.04
C LEU A 154 0.45 -9.08 -6.89
N LEU A 155 -0.77 -8.60 -7.08
CA LEU A 155 -1.83 -8.64 -6.07
C LEU A 155 -2.18 -10.08 -5.66
N TYR A 156 -2.26 -11.02 -6.61
CA TYR A 156 -2.48 -12.44 -6.30
C TYR A 156 -1.32 -13.04 -5.49
N LEU A 157 -0.07 -12.73 -5.83
CA LEU A 157 1.10 -13.20 -5.06
C LEU A 157 1.04 -12.70 -3.61
N LEU A 158 0.74 -11.41 -3.42
CA LEU A 158 0.62 -10.78 -2.10
C LEU A 158 -0.56 -11.36 -1.31
N ALA A 159 -1.73 -11.53 -1.91
CA ALA A 159 -2.90 -12.09 -1.26
C ALA A 159 -2.65 -13.54 -0.80
N ARG A 160 -2.04 -14.38 -1.64
CA ARG A 160 -1.65 -15.76 -1.29
C ARG A 160 -0.68 -15.80 -0.10
N ARG A 161 0.30 -14.90 -0.08
CA ARG A 161 1.26 -14.81 1.03
C ARG A 161 0.56 -14.43 2.33
N ARG A 162 -0.34 -13.45 2.33
CA ARG A 162 -1.13 -13.05 3.51
C ARG A 162 -1.99 -14.19 4.04
N GLN A 163 -2.64 -14.94 3.15
CA GLN A 163 -3.43 -16.10 3.56
C GLN A 163 -2.59 -17.18 4.25
N ARG A 164 -1.36 -17.43 3.78
CA ARG A 164 -0.43 -18.37 4.40
C ARG A 164 -0.01 -17.91 5.80
N THR A 165 0.34 -16.62 5.95
CA THR A 165 0.73 -16.05 7.26
C THR A 165 -0.43 -16.11 8.26
N ARG A 166 -1.66 -15.82 7.84
CA ARG A 166 -2.86 -15.94 8.70
C ARG A 166 -3.12 -17.36 9.17
N LYS A 167 -2.89 -18.36 8.32
CA LYS A 167 -3.06 -19.79 8.69
C LYS A 167 -1.98 -20.30 9.65
N GLN A 168 -0.80 -19.68 9.66
CA GLN A 168 0.32 -20.04 10.51
C GLN A 168 0.32 -19.33 11.87
N SER A 169 -0.44 -18.25 12.04
CA SER A 169 -0.62 -17.59 13.32
C SER A 169 -1.57 -18.43 14.17
N PRO A 170 -1.14 -18.94 15.36
CA PRO A 170 -2.04 -19.67 16.25
C PRO A 170 -3.22 -18.75 16.64
N PRO A 171 -4.43 -19.31 16.81
CA PRO A 171 -5.56 -18.53 17.28
C PRO A 171 -5.19 -17.91 18.62
N CYS A 172 -5.32 -16.57 18.72
CA CYS A 172 -5.14 -15.88 19.99
C CYS A 172 -6.05 -16.56 21.03
N PRO A 173 -5.52 -17.07 22.16
CA PRO A 173 -6.35 -17.71 23.16
C PRO A 173 -7.39 -16.69 23.59
N ARG A 174 -8.67 -16.98 23.33
CA ARG A 174 -9.79 -16.22 23.89
C ARG A 174 -9.56 -16.22 25.39
N ARG A 175 -9.29 -15.05 25.97
CA ARG A 175 -9.33 -14.88 27.43
C ARG A 175 -10.69 -15.43 27.88
N ALA A 176 -10.67 -16.63 28.45
CA ALA A 176 -11.79 -17.15 29.16
C ALA A 176 -12.19 -16.13 30.22
N GLY A 177 -13.44 -15.71 30.22
CA GLY A 177 -13.97 -14.71 31.13
C GLY A 177 -13.70 -15.14 32.56
N ALA A 178 -12.82 -14.44 33.23
CA ALA A 178 -12.78 -14.40 34.66
C ALA A 178 -13.74 -13.28 35.08
N GLY A 179 -14.94 -13.66 35.42
CA GLY A 179 -15.85 -12.84 36.20
C GLY A 179 -15.16 -12.51 37.50
N SER A 180 -15.04 -11.22 37.78
CA SER A 180 -14.67 -10.74 39.11
C SER A 180 -15.68 -9.74 39.58
N PRO A 181 -16.17 -9.89 40.82
CA PRO A 181 -17.28 -9.10 41.33
C PRO A 181 -16.81 -7.69 41.74
N CYS A 182 -17.77 -6.81 41.58
CA CYS A 182 -17.84 -5.45 42.08
C CYS A 182 -17.26 -5.34 43.51
N GLY A 183 -16.21 -4.53 43.68
CA GLY A 183 -15.69 -4.06 44.95
C GLY A 183 -15.60 -2.55 44.94
N LYS A 184 -16.61 -1.89 45.53
CA LYS A 184 -16.62 -0.47 45.87
C LYS A 184 -15.42 -0.16 46.74
N ARG A 185 -14.65 0.87 46.44
CA ARG A 185 -13.99 1.73 47.46
C ARG A 185 -13.85 3.17 46.99
N ALA A 186 -14.13 4.00 47.99
CA ALA A 186 -14.36 5.42 47.99
C ALA A 186 -13.11 6.29 47.73
N PRO A 187 -13.28 7.63 47.60
CA PRO A 187 -12.25 8.57 47.17
C PRO A 187 -11.30 8.95 48.34
N VAL A 188 -10.03 9.18 48.02
CA VAL A 188 -9.10 9.84 48.94
C VAL A 188 -8.74 11.19 48.35
N LEU A 189 -8.97 12.18 49.17
CA LEU A 189 -8.74 13.59 48.99
C LEU A 189 -7.27 13.95 48.74
N CYS A 190 -7.11 15.11 48.12
CA CYS A 190 -5.94 15.97 48.05
C CYS A 190 -5.18 16.14 49.36
N ALA A 191 -3.89 16.32 49.25
CA ALA A 191 -3.15 17.31 50.04
C ALA A 191 -1.90 17.76 49.28
N GLU A 192 -1.80 19.09 49.24
CA GLU A 192 -0.69 19.91 48.79
C GLU A 192 0.62 19.56 49.51
N HIS A 193 1.75 19.64 48.77
CA HIS A 193 2.89 20.54 49.10
C HIS A 193 3.80 20.62 47.89
#